data_36fe5c12f1a87b6b195e24bfe561defa
#
_entry.id   36fe5c12f1a87b6b195e24bfe561defa
#
_cell.length_a   1.000
_cell.length_b   1.000
_cell.length_c   1.000
_cell.angle_alpha   90.00
_cell.angle_beta   90.00
_cell.angle_gamma   90.00
#
_symmetry.space_group_name_H-M   'P 1'
#
loop_
_entity.id
_entity.type
_entity.pdbx_description
1 polymer ?
#
loop_
_entity_poly.entity_id
_entity_poly.type
_entity_poly.pdbx_seq_one_letter_code
_entity_poly.pdbx_strand_id
1 'polypeptide(L)'
;MATRSVKVAVIGAGVSGLIAAKELHQQGHTVVVFEKNNRIGGTWIYDPKTDSDPLSIDPTREIVHSSVYLSLRTNLPRPVMGFLDFPFAKRESGDPRTFPGHEEVLRFLEDFAGEFGIYGLTRFETEIVKVERKGKGNEWVVESRMTRGSDSVSREVFEAVVVCSGHFVEPKLGVVPGIENWRRFQMHSHNYRVPHSFKDQVVILIGLGPSSVDISRDIADVAKEVHVATKPNPQLKDIKMENVRNISFHTLIECVHEDGLVTFEDGFSIYADAIIHCTGYKSHIPFLETNGIVTIEDNRVGPLYKHVFPPSLAPWLSFIGLTFKVNIFFWMKKLF
;
A
#
# COMPACT_ATOMS: atom_id res chain seq x y z
N MET A 1 11.77 -19.62 -31.26
CA MET A 1 11.95 -18.32 -31.95
C MET A 1 12.62 -17.36 -30.97
N ALA A 2 13.70 -16.67 -31.35
CA ALA A 2 14.29 -15.66 -30.48
C ALA A 2 13.26 -14.54 -30.25
N THR A 3 12.89 -14.31 -29.01
CA THR A 3 12.01 -13.20 -28.66
C THR A 3 12.78 -11.90 -28.91
N ARG A 4 12.15 -10.96 -29.62
CA ARG A 4 12.75 -9.63 -29.85
C ARG A 4 12.95 -8.94 -28.47
N SER A 5 14.17 -8.51 -28.18
CA SER A 5 14.44 -7.65 -27.02
C SER A 5 13.76 -6.30 -27.19
N VAL A 6 13.12 -5.81 -26.14
CA VAL A 6 12.50 -4.49 -26.07
C VAL A 6 12.98 -3.72 -24.86
N LYS A 7 12.97 -2.38 -24.92
CA LYS A 7 13.31 -1.51 -23.81
C LYS A 7 12.06 -1.27 -22.94
N VAL A 8 12.10 -1.67 -21.68
CA VAL A 8 10.98 -1.65 -20.76
C VAL A 8 11.25 -0.73 -19.58
N ALA A 9 10.30 0.16 -19.27
CA ALA A 9 10.29 0.92 -18.04
C ALA A 9 9.42 0.20 -16.98
N VAL A 10 10.01 -0.10 -15.82
CA VAL A 10 9.28 -0.62 -14.64
C VAL A 10 9.18 0.50 -13.62
N ILE A 11 7.97 0.85 -13.19
CA ILE A 11 7.73 2.00 -12.31
C ILE A 11 7.47 1.51 -10.88
N GLY A 12 8.44 1.72 -10.01
CA GLY A 12 8.48 1.30 -8.60
C GLY A 12 9.35 0.06 -8.37
N ALA A 13 10.14 0.07 -7.29
CA ALA A 13 10.99 -1.03 -6.83
C ALA A 13 10.46 -1.70 -5.55
N GLY A 14 9.15 -1.78 -5.39
CA GLY A 14 8.48 -2.65 -4.42
C GLY A 14 8.41 -4.09 -4.92
N VAL A 15 7.72 -4.97 -4.18
CA VAL A 15 7.56 -6.40 -4.50
C VAL A 15 7.22 -6.65 -5.97
N SER A 16 6.23 -5.95 -6.49
CA SER A 16 5.74 -6.11 -7.87
C SER A 16 6.79 -5.72 -8.90
N GLY A 17 7.49 -4.60 -8.67
CA GLY A 17 8.52 -4.11 -9.59
C GLY A 17 9.76 -5.00 -9.62
N LEU A 18 10.17 -5.51 -8.47
CA LEU A 18 11.32 -6.43 -8.37
C LEU A 18 11.06 -7.72 -9.15
N ILE A 19 9.86 -8.33 -8.98
CA ILE A 19 9.49 -9.53 -9.72
C ILE A 19 9.41 -9.24 -11.23
N ALA A 20 8.73 -8.14 -11.61
CA ALA A 20 8.60 -7.76 -13.01
C ALA A 20 9.98 -7.52 -13.67
N ALA A 21 10.88 -6.82 -12.99
CA ALA A 21 12.23 -6.55 -13.47
C ALA A 21 13.04 -7.83 -13.67
N LYS A 22 13.00 -8.76 -12.69
CA LYS A 22 13.67 -10.06 -12.79
C LYS A 22 13.15 -10.85 -13.98
N GLU A 23 11.84 -11.04 -14.11
CA GLU A 23 11.25 -11.83 -15.19
C GLU A 23 11.57 -11.25 -16.58
N LEU A 24 11.41 -9.94 -16.76
CA LEU A 24 11.71 -9.26 -18.01
C LEU A 24 13.20 -9.33 -18.36
N HIS A 25 14.09 -9.14 -17.38
CA HIS A 25 15.53 -9.21 -17.60
C HIS A 25 15.97 -10.62 -17.99
N GLN A 26 15.43 -11.65 -17.34
CA GLN A 26 15.71 -13.06 -17.68
C GLN A 26 15.20 -13.46 -19.07
N GLN A 27 14.14 -12.80 -19.58
CA GLN A 27 13.67 -12.98 -20.95
C GLN A 27 14.50 -12.19 -21.99
N GLY A 28 15.56 -11.51 -21.58
CA GLY A 28 16.49 -10.80 -22.46
C GLY A 28 16.02 -9.39 -22.87
N HIS A 29 15.09 -8.79 -22.12
CA HIS A 29 14.68 -7.40 -22.33
C HIS A 29 15.66 -6.42 -21.68
N THR A 30 15.75 -5.20 -22.23
CA THR A 30 16.48 -4.09 -21.60
C THR A 30 15.57 -3.41 -20.59
N VAL A 31 15.81 -3.64 -19.30
CA VAL A 31 14.94 -3.17 -18.23
C VAL A 31 15.56 -1.96 -17.53
N VAL A 32 14.74 -0.95 -17.26
CA VAL A 32 15.06 0.18 -16.37
C VAL A 32 13.97 0.26 -15.31
N VAL A 33 14.35 0.12 -14.04
CA VAL A 33 13.46 0.31 -12.91
C VAL A 33 13.60 1.74 -12.40
N PHE A 34 12.49 2.43 -12.20
CA PHE A 34 12.47 3.78 -11.61
C PHE A 34 11.93 3.70 -10.19
N GLU A 35 12.72 4.13 -9.22
CA GLU A 35 12.33 4.16 -7.81
C GLU A 35 12.57 5.56 -7.24
N LYS A 36 11.53 6.15 -6.67
CA LYS A 36 11.62 7.50 -6.11
C LYS A 36 12.37 7.57 -4.78
N ASN A 37 12.41 6.47 -4.03
CA ASN A 37 13.21 6.37 -2.82
C ASN A 37 14.68 6.05 -3.15
N ASN A 38 15.53 6.16 -2.15
CA ASN A 38 16.96 5.82 -2.25
C ASN A 38 17.25 4.32 -2.03
N ARG A 39 16.19 3.50 -1.87
CA ARG A 39 16.28 2.06 -1.64
C ARG A 39 15.07 1.31 -2.17
N ILE A 40 15.20 0.02 -2.39
CA ILE A 40 14.11 -0.87 -2.75
C ILE A 40 13.24 -1.22 -1.53
N GLY A 41 12.05 -1.78 -1.78
CA GLY A 41 11.18 -2.35 -0.75
C GLY A 41 9.74 -1.83 -0.80
N GLY A 42 9.50 -0.67 -1.42
CA GLY A 42 8.16 -0.09 -1.54
C GLY A 42 7.49 0.08 -0.17
N THR A 43 6.30 -0.48 0.01
CA THR A 43 5.53 -0.37 1.26
C THR A 43 6.22 -1.00 2.48
N TRP A 44 7.22 -1.88 2.31
CA TRP A 44 7.91 -2.54 3.43
C TRP A 44 9.02 -1.71 4.06
N ILE A 45 9.31 -0.52 3.52
CA ILE A 45 10.25 0.42 4.12
C ILE A 45 9.56 1.11 5.30
N TYR A 46 10.06 0.90 6.52
CA TYR A 46 9.63 1.68 7.67
C TYR A 46 10.25 3.08 7.62
N ASP A 47 9.42 4.11 7.77
CA ASP A 47 9.85 5.48 7.99
C ASP A 47 9.16 5.99 9.27
N PRO A 48 9.90 6.48 10.27
CA PRO A 48 9.30 7.05 11.48
C PRO A 48 8.55 8.35 11.24
N LYS A 49 8.82 9.03 10.10
CA LYS A 49 8.07 10.21 9.69
C LYS A 49 6.67 9.84 9.21
N THR A 50 5.78 10.80 9.23
CA THR A 50 4.41 10.72 8.72
C THR A 50 4.17 11.85 7.73
N ASP A 51 3.08 11.80 6.98
CA ASP A 51 2.63 12.95 6.20
C ASP A 51 2.53 14.19 7.09
N SER A 52 2.77 15.36 6.53
CA SER A 52 2.63 16.63 7.28
C SER A 52 1.16 16.92 7.66
N ASP A 53 0.20 16.33 6.93
CA ASP A 53 -1.22 16.31 7.29
C ASP A 53 -1.61 14.92 7.85
N PRO A 54 -2.04 14.81 9.11
CA PRO A 54 -2.42 13.54 9.71
C PRO A 54 -3.55 12.79 8.98
N LEU A 55 -4.44 13.50 8.29
CA LEU A 55 -5.52 12.92 7.50
C LEU A 55 -5.11 12.60 6.06
N SER A 56 -3.97 13.12 5.61
CA SER A 56 -3.44 12.94 4.25
C SER A 56 -4.39 13.43 3.14
N ILE A 57 -5.12 14.50 3.39
CA ILE A 57 -6.07 15.10 2.42
C ILE A 57 -5.57 16.42 1.82
N ASP A 58 -4.62 17.10 2.47
CA ASP A 58 -4.01 18.31 1.93
C ASP A 58 -3.17 17.95 0.69
N PRO A 59 -3.51 18.48 -0.51
CA PRO A 59 -2.76 18.20 -1.72
C PRO A 59 -1.32 18.73 -1.69
N THR A 60 -1.03 19.68 -0.81
CA THR A 60 0.31 20.30 -0.65
C THR A 60 1.16 19.66 0.45
N ARG A 61 0.64 18.63 1.12
CA ARG A 61 1.34 17.94 2.19
C ARG A 61 2.66 17.33 1.74
N GLU A 62 3.63 17.28 2.63
CA GLU A 62 4.78 16.41 2.48
C GLU A 62 4.32 14.95 2.63
N ILE A 63 4.47 14.15 1.57
CA ILE A 63 3.98 12.78 1.51
C ILE A 63 5.09 11.81 1.94
N VAL A 64 4.79 10.95 2.90
CA VAL A 64 5.62 9.79 3.28
C VAL A 64 4.98 8.53 2.74
N HIS A 65 5.62 7.88 1.76
CA HIS A 65 5.03 6.75 1.03
C HIS A 65 4.96 5.43 1.80
N SER A 66 5.40 5.39 3.04
CA SER A 66 5.30 4.24 3.92
C SER A 66 4.07 4.34 4.82
N SER A 67 3.32 3.25 4.91
CA SER A 67 2.25 3.05 5.90
C SER A 67 2.59 1.99 6.94
N VAL A 68 3.86 1.56 6.99
CA VAL A 68 4.35 0.59 7.96
C VAL A 68 4.51 1.25 9.32
N TYR A 69 4.07 0.59 10.37
CA TYR A 69 4.27 0.96 11.77
C TYR A 69 5.24 -0.01 12.44
N LEU A 70 5.87 0.42 13.53
CA LEU A 70 7.01 -0.27 14.16
C LEU A 70 6.70 -1.72 14.54
N SER A 71 5.51 -1.98 15.07
CA SER A 71 5.06 -3.31 15.51
C SER A 71 4.51 -4.20 14.38
N LEU A 72 4.45 -3.70 13.12
CA LEU A 72 3.80 -4.40 12.01
C LEU A 72 4.42 -5.76 11.76
N ARG A 73 3.55 -6.76 11.72
CA ARG A 73 3.86 -8.14 11.36
C ARG A 73 3.05 -8.56 10.15
N THR A 74 3.57 -9.53 9.41
CA THR A 74 2.83 -10.08 8.27
C THR A 74 1.56 -10.78 8.75
N ASN A 75 0.49 -10.66 7.98
CA ASN A 75 -0.76 -11.39 8.16
C ASN A 75 -0.79 -12.71 7.35
N LEU A 76 0.30 -13.00 6.65
CA LEU A 76 0.53 -14.25 5.94
C LEU A 76 1.79 -14.92 6.47
N PRO A 77 1.83 -16.25 6.54
CA PRO A 77 3.03 -16.99 6.97
C PRO A 77 4.12 -16.95 5.88
N ARG A 78 5.39 -16.96 6.29
CA ARG A 78 6.56 -16.95 5.39
C ARG A 78 6.44 -17.87 4.16
N PRO A 79 6.03 -19.17 4.31
CA PRO A 79 6.03 -20.09 3.18
C PRO A 79 5.14 -19.67 2.01
N VAL A 80 4.12 -18.82 2.25
CA VAL A 80 3.21 -18.34 1.19
C VAL A 80 3.56 -16.94 0.69
N MET A 81 4.57 -16.30 1.28
CA MET A 81 5.06 -14.99 0.87
C MET A 81 6.32 -15.05 -0.01
N GLY A 82 6.96 -16.21 -0.11
CA GLY A 82 8.10 -16.43 -0.98
C GLY A 82 7.70 -16.48 -2.46
N PHE A 83 8.69 -16.35 -3.34
CA PHE A 83 8.54 -16.54 -4.77
C PHE A 83 8.84 -18.00 -5.12
N LEU A 84 8.40 -18.48 -6.29
CA LEU A 84 8.56 -19.88 -6.70
C LEU A 84 10.02 -20.33 -6.71
N ASP A 85 10.89 -19.49 -7.21
CA ASP A 85 12.33 -19.74 -7.35
C ASP A 85 13.17 -19.03 -6.29
N PHE A 86 12.55 -18.34 -5.35
CA PHE A 86 13.20 -17.65 -4.23
C PHE A 86 12.33 -17.73 -2.98
N PRO A 87 12.43 -18.82 -2.18
CA PRO A 87 11.58 -19.02 -1.03
C PRO A 87 11.93 -18.06 0.11
N PHE A 88 10.91 -17.59 0.84
CA PHE A 88 11.12 -16.79 2.05
C PHE A 88 11.47 -17.69 3.24
N ALA A 89 12.71 -18.14 3.29
CA ALA A 89 13.22 -18.99 4.36
C ALA A 89 13.48 -18.20 5.66
N LYS A 90 13.52 -18.93 6.78
CA LYS A 90 14.01 -18.37 8.06
C LYS A 90 15.52 -18.18 7.96
N ARG A 91 16.02 -17.11 8.56
CA ARG A 91 17.45 -16.86 8.74
C ARG A 91 17.86 -17.23 10.17
N GLU A 92 19.09 -17.63 10.37
CA GLU A 92 19.64 -17.96 11.70
C GLU A 92 19.58 -16.74 12.65
N SER A 93 19.91 -15.55 12.16
CA SER A 93 19.95 -14.31 12.93
C SER A 93 18.70 -13.42 12.77
N GLY A 94 17.62 -13.94 12.14
CA GLY A 94 16.41 -13.17 11.87
C GLY A 94 15.27 -13.42 12.85
N ASP A 95 14.10 -12.86 12.55
CA ASP A 95 12.87 -13.14 13.31
C ASP A 95 12.46 -14.60 13.11
N PRO A 96 12.41 -15.44 14.18
CA PRO A 96 12.14 -16.87 14.05
C PRO A 96 10.67 -17.18 13.77
N ARG A 97 9.77 -16.19 13.86
CA ARG A 97 8.32 -16.39 13.82
C ARG A 97 7.82 -16.74 12.43
N THR A 98 6.74 -17.50 12.36
CA THR A 98 6.05 -17.84 11.10
C THR A 98 5.47 -16.59 10.41
N PHE A 99 4.97 -15.65 11.21
CA PHE A 99 4.50 -14.32 10.78
C PHE A 99 5.52 -13.27 11.21
N PRO A 100 6.55 -13.00 10.40
CA PRO A 100 7.66 -12.14 10.79
C PRO A 100 7.28 -10.66 10.84
N GLY A 101 8.14 -9.84 11.43
CA GLY A 101 8.08 -8.38 11.34
C GLY A 101 8.40 -7.89 9.93
N HIS A 102 8.01 -6.64 9.67
CA HIS A 102 8.20 -6.00 8.36
C HIS A 102 9.66 -5.95 7.91
N GLU A 103 10.61 -5.83 8.85
CA GLU A 103 12.05 -5.81 8.54
C GLU A 103 12.53 -7.08 7.85
N GLU A 104 11.99 -8.24 8.23
CA GLU A 104 12.34 -9.50 7.60
C GLU A 104 11.85 -9.59 6.16
N VAL A 105 10.70 -8.99 5.88
CA VAL A 105 10.19 -8.90 4.51
C VAL A 105 11.08 -7.97 3.69
N LEU A 106 11.47 -6.83 4.26
CA LEU A 106 12.37 -5.90 3.57
C LEU A 106 13.72 -6.58 3.23
N ARG A 107 14.35 -7.28 4.20
CA ARG A 107 15.59 -8.04 3.97
C ARG A 107 15.42 -9.11 2.91
N PHE A 108 14.28 -9.82 2.90
CA PHE A 108 13.97 -10.79 1.86
C PHE A 108 13.94 -10.16 0.46
N LEU A 109 13.36 -8.96 0.32
CA LEU A 109 13.34 -8.22 -0.95
C LEU A 109 14.72 -7.70 -1.34
N GLU A 110 15.53 -7.26 -0.38
CA GLU A 110 16.92 -6.82 -0.61
C GLU A 110 17.78 -7.98 -1.09
N ASP A 111 17.66 -9.17 -0.49
CA ASP A 111 18.35 -10.37 -0.95
C ASP A 111 17.92 -10.79 -2.35
N PHE A 112 16.61 -10.77 -2.62
CA PHE A 112 16.08 -11.05 -3.94
C PHE A 112 16.66 -10.10 -4.99
N ALA A 113 16.69 -8.81 -4.71
CA ALA A 113 17.24 -7.82 -5.64
C ALA A 113 18.74 -7.98 -5.84
N GLY A 114 19.47 -8.39 -4.82
CA GLY A 114 20.91 -8.71 -4.90
C GLY A 114 21.18 -9.94 -5.75
N GLU A 115 20.46 -11.04 -5.49
CA GLU A 115 20.59 -12.32 -6.20
C GLU A 115 20.35 -12.17 -7.71
N PHE A 116 19.35 -11.40 -8.09
CA PHE A 116 18.97 -11.21 -9.50
C PHE A 116 19.54 -9.94 -10.14
N GLY A 117 20.49 -9.24 -9.48
CA GLY A 117 21.16 -8.07 -10.02
C GLY A 117 20.28 -6.84 -10.28
N ILE A 118 19.11 -6.76 -9.63
CA ILE A 118 18.10 -5.72 -9.91
C ILE A 118 18.59 -4.32 -9.49
N TYR A 119 19.48 -4.23 -8.52
CA TYR A 119 20.12 -2.97 -8.14
C TYR A 119 20.78 -2.27 -9.34
N GLY A 120 21.47 -3.02 -10.22
CA GLY A 120 22.09 -2.49 -11.44
C GLY A 120 21.08 -2.03 -12.50
N LEU A 121 19.82 -2.44 -12.41
CA LEU A 121 18.75 -2.04 -13.31
C LEU A 121 17.95 -0.85 -12.75
N THR A 122 18.18 -0.46 -11.48
CA THR A 122 17.32 0.50 -10.75
C THR A 122 17.96 1.88 -10.70
N ARG A 123 17.18 2.87 -11.12
CA ARG A 123 17.46 4.30 -10.92
C ARG A 123 16.74 4.77 -9.68
N PHE A 124 17.47 4.90 -8.60
CA PHE A 124 16.98 5.42 -7.34
C PHE A 124 16.78 6.93 -7.37
N GLU A 125 16.07 7.46 -6.37
CA GLU A 125 15.78 8.89 -6.22
C GLU A 125 15.20 9.50 -7.50
N THR A 126 14.46 8.71 -8.29
CA THR A 126 13.94 9.08 -9.59
C THR A 126 12.42 8.87 -9.62
N GLU A 127 11.69 9.97 -9.56
CA GLU A 127 10.23 9.99 -9.64
C GLU A 127 9.75 10.07 -11.08
N ILE A 128 8.77 9.24 -11.46
CA ILE A 128 8.08 9.37 -12.73
C ILE A 128 6.98 10.41 -12.58
N VAL A 129 7.04 11.44 -13.41
CA VAL A 129 6.09 12.55 -13.39
C VAL A 129 5.07 12.45 -14.52
N LYS A 130 5.44 11.80 -15.64
CA LYS A 130 4.52 11.59 -16.75
C LYS A 130 4.87 10.34 -17.57
N VAL A 131 3.84 9.62 -17.97
CA VAL A 131 3.91 8.51 -18.94
C VAL A 131 2.81 8.69 -19.95
N GLU A 132 3.18 8.86 -21.21
CA GLU A 132 2.22 9.02 -22.31
C GLU A 132 2.63 8.21 -23.54
N ARG A 133 1.64 7.83 -24.34
CA ARG A 133 1.89 7.12 -25.59
C ARG A 133 2.39 8.08 -26.66
N LYS A 134 3.47 7.72 -27.36
CA LYS A 134 4.03 8.52 -28.44
C LYS A 134 3.25 8.29 -29.75
N GLY A 135 2.37 9.19 -30.07
CA GLY A 135 1.58 9.11 -31.30
C GLY A 135 0.68 7.88 -31.37
N LYS A 136 0.56 7.28 -32.57
CA LYS A 136 -0.21 6.04 -32.81
C LYS A 136 0.62 4.75 -32.68
N GLY A 137 1.92 4.86 -32.43
CA GLY A 137 2.85 3.74 -32.26
C GLY A 137 2.72 3.04 -30.91
N ASN A 138 3.61 2.09 -30.66
CA ASN A 138 3.67 1.35 -29.39
C ASN A 138 4.71 1.95 -28.41
N GLU A 139 5.34 3.05 -28.79
CA GLU A 139 6.34 3.71 -27.96
C GLU A 139 5.69 4.58 -26.89
N TRP A 140 6.33 4.59 -25.73
CA TRP A 140 5.93 5.37 -24.56
C TRP A 140 6.99 6.40 -24.24
N VAL A 141 6.58 7.62 -24.01
CA VAL A 141 7.43 8.67 -23.46
C VAL A 141 7.29 8.63 -21.94
N VAL A 142 8.41 8.48 -21.27
CA VAL A 142 8.49 8.48 -19.81
C VAL A 142 9.29 9.71 -19.39
N GLU A 143 8.65 10.60 -18.63
CA GLU A 143 9.25 11.78 -18.04
C GLU A 143 9.55 11.50 -16.57
N SER A 144 10.78 11.75 -16.16
CA SER A 144 11.25 11.52 -14.81
C SER A 144 12.03 12.73 -14.29
N ARG A 145 12.05 12.89 -12.96
CA ARG A 145 12.89 13.89 -12.29
C ARG A 145 13.59 13.27 -11.09
N MET A 146 14.72 13.82 -10.72
CA MET A 146 15.37 13.47 -9.46
C MET A 146 14.56 13.99 -8.30
N THR A 147 14.40 13.19 -7.23
CA THR A 147 13.69 13.59 -6.01
C THR A 147 14.52 14.55 -5.16
N ARG A 148 15.83 14.64 -5.44
CA ARG A 148 16.78 15.54 -4.79
C ARG A 148 17.69 16.18 -5.80
N GLY A 149 17.98 17.45 -5.63
CA GLY A 149 19.01 18.18 -6.36
C GLY A 149 18.47 19.05 -7.49
N SER A 150 18.11 18.50 -8.63
CA SER A 150 17.69 19.27 -9.81
C SER A 150 16.21 19.07 -10.13
N ASP A 151 15.49 20.17 -10.40
CA ASP A 151 14.12 20.12 -10.91
C ASP A 151 14.04 19.78 -12.41
N SER A 152 15.16 19.44 -13.05
CA SER A 152 15.18 19.11 -14.46
C SER A 152 14.44 17.80 -14.73
N VAL A 153 13.54 17.84 -15.72
CA VAL A 153 12.82 16.67 -16.19
C VAL A 153 13.61 16.01 -17.33
N SER A 154 13.91 14.73 -17.15
CA SER A 154 14.47 13.87 -18.20
C SER A 154 13.35 13.20 -18.96
N ARG A 155 13.51 13.07 -20.28
CA ARG A 155 12.50 12.46 -21.16
C ARG A 155 13.13 11.33 -21.96
N GLU A 156 12.60 10.12 -21.81
CA GLU A 156 13.09 8.93 -22.50
C GLU A 156 11.96 8.16 -23.18
N VAL A 157 12.31 7.42 -24.23
CA VAL A 157 11.38 6.56 -24.98
C VAL A 157 11.60 5.10 -24.61
N PHE A 158 10.49 4.40 -24.33
CA PHE A 158 10.42 2.97 -24.03
C PHE A 158 9.43 2.29 -24.97
N GLU A 159 9.66 1.00 -25.26
CA GLU A 159 8.72 0.19 -26.05
C GLU A 159 7.61 -0.36 -25.19
N ALA A 160 7.84 -0.57 -23.89
CA ALA A 160 6.82 -1.02 -22.96
C ALA A 160 6.97 -0.37 -21.59
N VAL A 161 5.85 -0.31 -20.84
CA VAL A 161 5.78 0.20 -19.48
C VAL A 161 5.06 -0.79 -18.58
N VAL A 162 5.64 -1.05 -17.41
CA VAL A 162 5.05 -1.86 -16.35
C VAL A 162 4.83 -0.99 -15.12
N VAL A 163 3.59 -0.75 -14.78
CA VAL A 163 3.20 0.06 -13.63
C VAL A 163 3.17 -0.80 -12.37
N CYS A 164 4.08 -0.53 -11.44
CA CYS A 164 4.25 -1.22 -10.15
C CYS A 164 4.25 -0.23 -8.98
N SER A 165 3.54 0.89 -9.11
CA SER A 165 3.56 2.02 -8.19
C SER A 165 2.88 1.78 -6.83
N GLY A 166 2.28 0.59 -6.64
CA GLY A 166 1.55 0.26 -5.42
C GLY A 166 0.13 0.86 -5.39
N HIS A 167 -0.63 0.51 -4.34
CA HIS A 167 -2.03 0.94 -4.19
C HIS A 167 -2.38 1.37 -2.75
N PHE A 168 -1.40 1.47 -1.86
CA PHE A 168 -1.57 1.93 -0.46
C PHE A 168 -0.92 3.30 -0.24
N VAL A 169 -1.18 4.25 -1.15
CA VAL A 169 -0.49 5.54 -1.16
C VAL A 169 -1.44 6.69 -0.89
N GLU A 170 -2.65 6.65 -1.46
CA GLU A 170 -3.62 7.73 -1.32
C GLU A 170 -4.70 7.33 -0.31
N PRO A 171 -4.67 7.86 0.92
CA PRO A 171 -5.63 7.54 1.97
C PRO A 171 -7.07 7.88 1.58
N LYS A 172 -8.01 7.03 2.04
CA LYS A 172 -9.44 7.23 1.86
C LYS A 172 -10.10 7.43 3.21
N LEU A 173 -10.63 8.61 3.49
CA LEU A 173 -11.41 8.84 4.70
C LEU A 173 -12.79 8.21 4.61
N GLY A 174 -13.29 7.76 5.75
CA GLY A 174 -14.68 7.37 5.92
C GLY A 174 -15.59 8.58 5.96
N VAL A 175 -16.82 8.42 5.46
CA VAL A 175 -17.87 9.42 5.67
C VAL A 175 -18.47 9.17 7.05
N VAL A 176 -18.35 10.14 7.93
CA VAL A 176 -18.82 10.07 9.32
C VAL A 176 -19.65 11.33 9.61
N PRO A 177 -20.92 11.21 9.94
CA PRO A 177 -21.77 12.37 10.24
C PRO A 177 -21.19 13.19 11.41
N GLY A 178 -21.11 14.51 11.24
CA GLY A 178 -20.64 15.44 12.26
C GLY A 178 -19.11 15.55 12.38
N ILE A 179 -18.32 14.82 11.58
CA ILE A 179 -16.85 14.80 11.68
C ILE A 179 -16.23 16.17 11.42
N GLU A 180 -16.89 17.03 10.67
CA GLU A 180 -16.47 18.42 10.42
C GLU A 180 -16.45 19.28 11.68
N ASN A 181 -17.23 18.90 12.71
CA ASN A 181 -17.28 19.57 14.00
C ASN A 181 -16.28 19.01 15.03
N TRP A 182 -15.61 17.89 14.70
CA TRP A 182 -14.66 17.25 15.58
C TRP A 182 -13.42 18.14 15.81
N ARG A 183 -13.16 18.51 17.04
CA ARG A 183 -12.06 19.41 17.43
C ARG A 183 -10.87 18.70 18.07
N ARG A 184 -11.00 17.39 18.33
CA ARG A 184 -9.95 16.58 18.92
C ARG A 184 -9.10 15.92 17.83
N PHE A 185 -8.09 15.16 18.23
CA PHE A 185 -7.15 14.54 17.30
C PHE A 185 -7.85 13.53 16.36
N GLN A 186 -7.49 13.57 15.09
CA GLN A 186 -7.84 12.54 14.13
C GLN A 186 -6.71 12.31 13.12
N MET A 187 -6.60 11.07 12.64
CA MET A 187 -5.61 10.69 11.65
C MET A 187 -6.10 9.55 10.77
N HIS A 188 -5.48 9.38 9.61
CA HIS A 188 -5.61 8.13 8.85
C HIS A 188 -4.58 7.10 9.33
N SER A 189 -4.91 5.81 9.28
CA SER A 189 -4.02 4.71 9.66
C SER A 189 -2.70 4.68 8.87
N HIS A 190 -2.62 5.35 7.72
CA HIS A 190 -1.39 5.59 6.97
C HIS A 190 -0.30 6.27 7.82
N ASN A 191 -0.70 7.17 8.69
CA ASN A 191 0.19 7.95 9.55
C ASN A 191 0.45 7.32 10.92
N TYR A 192 -0.14 6.17 11.21
CA TYR A 192 0.15 5.44 12.44
C TYR A 192 1.57 4.86 12.40
N ARG A 193 2.33 5.00 13.51
CA ARG A 193 3.70 4.47 13.65
C ARG A 193 3.92 3.72 14.96
N VAL A 194 3.43 4.24 16.06
CA VAL A 194 3.64 3.69 17.41
C VAL A 194 2.42 3.98 18.30
N PRO A 195 2.13 3.13 19.31
CA PRO A 195 0.95 3.27 20.14
C PRO A 195 1.06 4.37 21.22
N HIS A 196 2.26 4.81 21.57
CA HIS A 196 2.50 5.67 22.74
C HIS A 196 1.74 7.01 22.72
N SER A 197 1.43 7.53 21.53
CA SER A 197 0.65 8.77 21.39
C SER A 197 -0.79 8.66 21.89
N PHE A 198 -1.28 7.45 22.12
CA PHE A 198 -2.64 7.14 22.55
C PHE A 198 -2.73 6.69 24.01
N LYS A 199 -1.63 6.88 24.75
CA LYS A 199 -1.59 6.48 26.16
C LYS A 199 -2.68 7.15 26.98
N ASP A 200 -3.40 6.33 27.77
CA ASP A 200 -4.49 6.73 28.68
C ASP A 200 -5.68 7.43 27.98
N GLN A 201 -5.80 7.30 26.63
CA GLN A 201 -6.86 7.89 25.81
C GLN A 201 -7.97 6.90 25.52
N VAL A 202 -9.17 7.42 25.22
CA VAL A 202 -10.28 6.70 24.58
C VAL A 202 -10.16 6.90 23.07
N VAL A 203 -9.89 5.83 22.33
CA VAL A 203 -9.57 5.88 20.90
C VAL A 203 -10.63 5.14 20.08
N ILE A 204 -11.14 5.78 19.04
CA ILE A 204 -12.07 5.17 18.08
C ILE A 204 -11.35 4.86 16.77
N LEU A 205 -11.42 3.61 16.31
CA LEU A 205 -10.99 3.20 14.97
C LEU A 205 -12.20 3.01 14.07
N ILE A 206 -12.15 3.56 12.85
CA ILE A 206 -13.23 3.47 11.87
C ILE A 206 -12.85 2.45 10.80
N GLY A 207 -13.65 1.40 10.65
CA GLY A 207 -13.43 0.29 9.72
C GLY A 207 -12.87 -0.95 10.39
N LEU A 208 -13.00 -2.11 9.72
CA LEU A 208 -12.54 -3.41 10.21
C LEU A 208 -11.73 -4.13 9.12
N GLY A 209 -10.69 -3.48 8.64
CA GLY A 209 -9.67 -4.07 7.77
C GLY A 209 -8.47 -4.57 8.58
N PRO A 210 -7.44 -5.14 7.90
CA PRO A 210 -6.21 -5.58 8.56
C PRO A 210 -5.56 -4.50 9.43
N SER A 211 -5.51 -3.25 8.95
CA SER A 211 -4.95 -2.13 9.72
C SER A 211 -5.70 -1.90 11.03
N SER A 212 -7.03 -1.93 11.01
CA SER A 212 -7.82 -1.72 12.23
C SER A 212 -7.61 -2.84 13.25
N VAL A 213 -7.57 -4.09 12.79
CA VAL A 213 -7.35 -5.26 13.66
C VAL A 213 -5.99 -5.17 14.36
N ASP A 214 -4.95 -4.85 13.63
CA ASP A 214 -3.60 -4.82 14.18
C ASP A 214 -3.38 -3.56 15.05
N ILE A 215 -3.77 -2.38 14.55
CA ILE A 215 -3.59 -1.12 15.27
C ILE A 215 -4.44 -1.08 16.55
N SER A 216 -5.66 -1.61 16.53
CA SER A 216 -6.48 -1.66 17.75
C SER A 216 -5.82 -2.48 18.86
N ARG A 217 -5.17 -3.60 18.52
CA ARG A 217 -4.43 -4.43 19.46
C ARG A 217 -3.19 -3.74 19.98
N ASP A 218 -2.44 -3.09 19.08
CA ASP A 218 -1.22 -2.36 19.43
C ASP A 218 -1.52 -1.18 20.38
N ILE A 219 -2.58 -0.43 20.08
CA ILE A 219 -3.02 0.70 20.93
C ILE A 219 -3.62 0.22 22.26
N ALA A 220 -4.31 -0.90 22.30
CA ALA A 220 -4.96 -1.41 23.49
C ALA A 220 -4.01 -1.68 24.67
N ASP A 221 -2.73 -1.90 24.39
CA ASP A 221 -1.71 -2.08 25.42
C ASP A 221 -1.40 -0.80 26.20
N VAL A 222 -1.77 0.39 25.67
CA VAL A 222 -1.45 1.69 26.27
C VAL A 222 -2.67 2.59 26.48
N ALA A 223 -3.73 2.42 25.67
CA ALA A 223 -4.93 3.23 25.74
C ALA A 223 -5.80 2.86 26.94
N LYS A 224 -6.64 3.81 27.36
CA LYS A 224 -7.67 3.56 28.36
C LYS A 224 -8.75 2.64 27.81
N GLU A 225 -9.30 2.96 26.67
CA GLU A 225 -10.33 2.19 25.96
C GLU A 225 -10.14 2.32 24.44
N VAL A 226 -10.46 1.25 23.70
CA VAL A 226 -10.43 1.23 22.24
C VAL A 226 -11.78 0.79 21.71
N HIS A 227 -12.37 1.58 20.81
CA HIS A 227 -13.67 1.31 20.21
C HIS A 227 -13.52 1.17 18.69
N VAL A 228 -14.03 0.10 18.11
CA VAL A 228 -13.95 -0.15 16.67
C VAL A 228 -15.34 -0.02 16.04
N ALA A 229 -15.53 1.03 15.23
CA ALA A 229 -16.74 1.27 14.47
C ALA A 229 -16.71 0.51 13.13
N THR A 230 -17.67 -0.36 12.86
CA THR A 230 -17.71 -1.17 11.64
C THR A 230 -19.13 -1.41 11.14
N LYS A 231 -19.24 -1.71 9.85
CA LYS A 231 -20.50 -2.21 9.29
C LYS A 231 -20.92 -3.49 10.02
N PRO A 232 -22.23 -3.72 10.21
CA PRO A 232 -22.71 -4.97 10.78
C PRO A 232 -22.08 -6.17 10.08
N ASN A 233 -21.38 -7.00 10.85
CA ASN A 233 -20.74 -8.20 10.34
C ASN A 233 -21.15 -9.41 11.20
N PRO A 234 -21.94 -10.36 10.65
CA PRO A 234 -22.36 -11.56 11.38
C PRO A 234 -21.20 -12.37 11.98
N GLN A 235 -20.03 -12.32 11.33
CA GLN A 235 -18.84 -13.04 11.79
C GLN A 235 -18.21 -12.43 13.05
N LEU A 236 -18.55 -11.19 13.41
CA LEU A 236 -18.05 -10.55 14.64
C LEU A 236 -18.70 -11.07 15.90
N LYS A 237 -19.90 -11.67 15.80
CA LYS A 237 -20.59 -12.27 16.95
C LYS A 237 -19.80 -13.43 17.56
N ASP A 238 -18.95 -14.07 16.75
CA ASP A 238 -18.15 -15.23 17.12
C ASP A 238 -16.67 -14.90 17.38
N ILE A 239 -16.23 -13.67 17.09
CA ILE A 239 -14.87 -13.24 17.42
C ILE A 239 -14.83 -12.84 18.89
N LYS A 240 -14.70 -13.83 19.76
CA LYS A 240 -14.25 -13.60 21.13
C LYS A 240 -12.81 -13.11 21.06
N MET A 241 -12.62 -11.80 21.17
CA MET A 241 -11.32 -11.19 21.43
C MET A 241 -10.92 -11.47 22.88
N GLU A 242 -10.71 -12.75 23.21
CA GLU A 242 -10.53 -13.25 24.58
C GLU A 242 -9.33 -12.66 25.34
N ASN A 243 -8.44 -11.95 24.64
CA ASN A 243 -7.16 -11.49 25.21
C ASN A 243 -6.96 -9.97 25.28
N VAL A 244 -7.93 -9.16 24.85
CA VAL A 244 -7.79 -7.70 24.91
C VAL A 244 -9.02 -7.10 25.57
N ARG A 245 -8.92 -6.88 26.88
CA ARG A 245 -10.04 -6.53 27.76
C ARG A 245 -10.66 -5.14 27.53
N ASN A 246 -9.95 -4.23 26.82
CA ASN A 246 -10.36 -2.84 26.60
C ASN A 246 -10.69 -2.51 25.15
N ILE A 247 -10.94 -3.52 24.28
CA ILE A 247 -11.43 -3.30 22.90
C ILE A 247 -12.92 -3.65 22.84
N SER A 248 -13.73 -2.71 22.36
CA SER A 248 -15.16 -2.87 22.10
C SER A 248 -15.48 -2.67 20.63
N PHE A 249 -16.43 -3.45 20.09
CA PHE A 249 -16.89 -3.34 18.71
C PHE A 249 -18.30 -2.77 18.67
N HIS A 250 -18.52 -1.79 17.80
CA HIS A 250 -19.78 -1.10 17.60
C HIS A 250 -20.18 -1.14 16.12
N THR A 251 -21.44 -0.83 15.87
CA THR A 251 -21.93 -0.52 14.53
C THR A 251 -21.32 0.77 14.00
N LEU A 252 -21.82 1.32 12.91
CA LEU A 252 -21.30 2.58 12.37
C LEU A 252 -21.50 3.73 13.36
N ILE A 253 -20.72 4.76 13.21
CA ILE A 253 -20.89 6.02 13.94
C ILE A 253 -22.14 6.71 13.37
N GLU A 254 -23.11 6.99 14.24
CA GLU A 254 -24.30 7.77 13.91
C GLU A 254 -23.97 9.26 13.84
N CYS A 255 -23.25 9.76 14.85
CA CYS A 255 -22.85 11.17 14.88
C CYS A 255 -21.61 11.38 15.76
N VAL A 256 -20.80 12.36 15.35
CA VAL A 256 -19.69 12.92 16.14
C VAL A 256 -20.03 14.34 16.53
N HIS A 257 -19.84 14.69 17.81
CA HIS A 257 -20.17 16.00 18.38
C HIS A 257 -18.92 16.82 18.68
N GLU A 258 -19.07 18.14 18.70
CA GLU A 258 -17.97 19.10 18.93
C GLU A 258 -17.30 18.92 20.29
N ASP A 259 -18.07 18.53 21.33
CA ASP A 259 -17.59 18.30 22.70
C ASP A 259 -16.79 16.99 22.85
N GLY A 260 -16.73 16.18 21.80
CA GLY A 260 -16.01 14.91 21.77
C GLY A 260 -16.89 13.69 22.06
N LEU A 261 -18.21 13.86 22.20
CA LEU A 261 -19.13 12.75 22.29
C LEU A 261 -19.29 12.08 20.92
N VAL A 262 -19.21 10.76 20.87
CA VAL A 262 -19.44 9.95 19.68
C VAL A 262 -20.56 8.97 19.97
N THR A 263 -21.59 8.98 19.13
CA THR A 263 -22.77 8.10 19.20
C THR A 263 -22.71 7.08 18.07
N PHE A 264 -22.98 5.82 18.39
CA PHE A 264 -23.02 4.71 17.43
C PHE A 264 -24.48 4.31 17.15
N GLU A 265 -24.73 3.75 15.97
CA GLU A 265 -26.05 3.26 15.55
C GLU A 265 -26.61 2.13 16.44
N ASP A 266 -25.76 1.49 17.28
CA ASP A 266 -26.20 0.50 18.29
C ASP A 266 -26.70 1.14 19.59
N GLY A 267 -26.73 2.46 19.66
CA GLY A 267 -27.19 3.24 20.80
C GLY A 267 -26.13 3.50 21.87
N PHE A 268 -24.91 3.00 21.70
CA PHE A 268 -23.79 3.31 22.60
C PHE A 268 -23.24 4.71 22.33
N SER A 269 -22.78 5.38 23.37
CA SER A 269 -22.14 6.71 23.25
C SER A 269 -20.98 6.82 24.21
N ILE A 270 -19.91 7.50 23.78
CA ILE A 270 -18.71 7.72 24.60
C ILE A 270 -17.99 9.01 24.22
N TYR A 271 -17.37 9.66 25.21
CA TYR A 271 -16.42 10.73 24.94
C TYR A 271 -15.08 10.15 24.52
N ALA A 272 -14.66 10.42 23.29
CA ALA A 272 -13.40 9.94 22.73
C ALA A 272 -12.37 11.07 22.63
N ASP A 273 -11.10 10.71 22.73
CA ASP A 273 -9.97 11.64 22.62
C ASP A 273 -9.39 11.68 21.22
N ALA A 274 -9.46 10.55 20.48
CA ALA A 274 -8.88 10.42 19.16
C ALA A 274 -9.72 9.53 18.25
N ILE A 275 -9.68 9.83 16.93
CA ILE A 275 -10.27 9.01 15.86
C ILE A 275 -9.20 8.61 14.86
N ILE A 276 -9.12 7.31 14.52
CA ILE A 276 -8.24 6.75 13.51
C ILE A 276 -9.06 6.17 12.37
N HIS A 277 -8.90 6.74 11.17
CA HIS A 277 -9.54 6.25 9.97
C HIS A 277 -8.78 5.05 9.40
N CYS A 278 -9.27 3.83 9.65
CA CYS A 278 -8.77 2.58 9.06
C CYS A 278 -9.59 2.19 7.82
N THR A 279 -9.87 3.16 6.96
CA THR A 279 -10.85 3.10 5.88
C THR A 279 -10.24 2.79 4.52
N GLY A 280 -8.95 2.44 4.51
CA GLY A 280 -8.22 2.00 3.32
C GLY A 280 -7.77 3.13 2.41
N TYR A 281 -7.53 2.80 1.15
CA TYR A 281 -6.85 3.67 0.19
C TYR A 281 -7.62 3.78 -1.11
N LYS A 282 -7.32 4.82 -1.88
CA LYS A 282 -7.79 5.02 -3.25
C LYS A 282 -6.72 4.58 -4.23
N SER A 283 -7.13 4.00 -5.35
CA SER A 283 -6.25 3.81 -6.50
C SER A 283 -5.88 5.17 -7.07
N HIS A 284 -4.59 5.44 -7.25
CA HIS A 284 -4.09 6.71 -7.72
C HIS A 284 -2.84 6.50 -8.59
N ILE A 285 -2.91 6.89 -9.87
CA ILE A 285 -1.83 6.75 -10.86
C ILE A 285 -1.74 8.07 -11.64
N PRO A 286 -1.34 9.17 -11.00
CA PRO A 286 -1.46 10.52 -11.55
C PRO A 286 -0.54 10.79 -12.73
N PHE A 287 0.54 10.02 -12.87
CA PHE A 287 1.52 10.19 -13.92
C PHE A 287 1.14 9.53 -15.25
N LEU A 288 0.09 8.69 -15.29
CA LEU A 288 -0.24 7.89 -16.47
C LEU A 288 -1.34 8.54 -17.31
N GLU A 289 -0.99 8.87 -18.55
CA GLU A 289 -1.91 9.43 -19.55
C GLU A 289 -2.20 8.40 -20.66
N THR A 290 -3.43 7.93 -20.74
CA THR A 290 -3.88 6.92 -21.73
C THR A 290 -5.02 7.42 -22.61
N ASN A 291 -5.34 8.71 -22.56
CA ASN A 291 -6.47 9.32 -23.28
C ASN A 291 -7.81 8.59 -22.99
N GLY A 292 -8.04 8.23 -21.73
CA GLY A 292 -9.27 7.58 -21.29
C GLY A 292 -9.35 6.08 -21.60
N ILE A 293 -8.30 5.45 -22.16
CA ILE A 293 -8.29 3.99 -22.41
C ILE A 293 -8.24 3.22 -21.07
N VAL A 294 -7.48 3.72 -20.10
CA VAL A 294 -7.46 3.22 -18.73
C VAL A 294 -8.05 4.29 -17.83
N THR A 295 -9.05 3.92 -17.04
CA THR A 295 -9.74 4.79 -16.08
C THR A 295 -9.66 4.19 -14.68
N ILE A 296 -9.98 5.00 -13.68
CA ILE A 296 -10.14 4.56 -12.29
C ILE A 296 -11.59 4.86 -11.89
N GLU A 297 -12.40 3.82 -11.84
CA GLU A 297 -13.82 3.88 -11.47
C GLU A 297 -14.08 2.97 -10.27
N ASP A 298 -14.84 3.43 -9.29
CA ASP A 298 -15.13 2.69 -8.06
C ASP A 298 -13.87 2.10 -7.40
N ASN A 299 -12.78 2.85 -7.41
CA ASN A 299 -11.47 2.44 -6.90
C ASN A 299 -10.85 1.25 -7.65
N ARG A 300 -11.22 1.03 -8.90
CA ARG A 300 -10.70 -0.01 -9.80
C ARG A 300 -10.01 0.61 -10.99
N VAL A 301 -8.82 0.15 -11.29
CA VAL A 301 -8.12 0.44 -12.55
C VAL A 301 -8.67 -0.48 -13.63
N GLY A 302 -9.11 0.09 -14.74
CA GLY A 302 -9.70 -0.72 -15.82
C GLY A 302 -9.88 0.02 -17.14
N PRO A 303 -10.28 -0.73 -18.19
CA PRO A 303 -10.46 -2.17 -18.26
C PRO A 303 -9.14 -2.95 -18.30
N LEU A 304 -9.06 -4.09 -17.58
CA LEU A 304 -7.86 -4.92 -17.54
C LEU A 304 -8.18 -6.40 -17.79
N TYR A 305 -7.50 -7.02 -18.77
CA TYR A 305 -7.48 -8.46 -18.93
C TYR A 305 -6.56 -9.09 -17.87
N LYS A 306 -7.09 -10.08 -17.15
CA LYS A 306 -6.40 -10.77 -16.03
C LYS A 306 -5.87 -9.80 -14.94
N HIS A 307 -6.49 -8.64 -14.77
CA HIS A 307 -6.04 -7.57 -13.88
C HIS A 307 -4.62 -7.03 -14.18
N VAL A 308 -4.12 -7.27 -15.38
CA VAL A 308 -2.77 -6.90 -15.80
C VAL A 308 -2.77 -6.02 -17.04
N PHE A 309 -3.42 -6.43 -18.10
CA PHE A 309 -3.26 -5.80 -19.41
C PHE A 309 -4.50 -5.03 -19.84
N PRO A 310 -4.39 -3.70 -20.11
CA PRO A 310 -5.43 -3.01 -20.87
C PRO A 310 -5.52 -3.61 -22.27
N PRO A 311 -6.67 -4.14 -22.72
CA PRO A 311 -6.75 -4.91 -23.98
C PRO A 311 -6.24 -4.14 -25.21
N SER A 312 -6.52 -2.83 -25.29
CA SER A 312 -6.11 -1.98 -26.41
C SER A 312 -4.66 -1.55 -26.38
N LEU A 313 -3.95 -1.75 -25.27
CA LEU A 313 -2.56 -1.34 -25.05
C LEU A 313 -1.62 -2.52 -24.79
N ALA A 314 -2.17 -3.72 -24.76
CA ALA A 314 -1.38 -4.94 -24.58
C ALA A 314 -0.51 -5.20 -25.82
N PRO A 315 0.71 -5.74 -25.66
CA PRO A 315 1.40 -6.03 -24.41
C PRO A 315 2.24 -4.85 -23.86
N TRP A 316 2.09 -3.66 -24.43
CA TRP A 316 2.98 -2.52 -24.25
C TRP A 316 2.74 -1.69 -22.98
N LEU A 317 1.58 -1.91 -22.34
CA LEU A 317 1.28 -1.40 -21.00
C LEU A 317 0.74 -2.51 -20.13
N SER A 318 1.28 -2.63 -18.92
CA SER A 318 0.79 -3.59 -17.93
C SER A 318 0.84 -3.03 -16.51
N PHE A 319 0.04 -3.61 -15.64
CA PHE A 319 -0.05 -3.27 -14.22
C PHE A 319 0.21 -4.52 -13.39
N ILE A 320 1.10 -4.43 -12.41
CA ILE A 320 1.41 -5.53 -11.51
C ILE A 320 1.14 -5.11 -10.06
N GLY A 321 0.42 -5.97 -9.32
CA GLY A 321 0.14 -5.73 -7.90
C GLY A 321 -1.17 -5.01 -7.62
N LEU A 322 -2.10 -4.91 -8.59
CA LEU A 322 -3.42 -4.27 -8.38
C LEU A 322 -4.45 -5.18 -7.69
N THR A 323 -4.21 -6.48 -7.60
CA THR A 323 -5.17 -7.43 -7.00
C THR A 323 -5.21 -7.29 -5.49
N PHE A 324 -6.38 -6.90 -4.96
CA PHE A 324 -6.56 -6.57 -3.55
C PHE A 324 -6.93 -7.75 -2.65
N LYS A 325 -7.68 -8.72 -3.18
CA LYS A 325 -8.04 -9.96 -2.47
C LYS A 325 -7.63 -11.14 -3.32
N VAL A 326 -6.50 -11.72 -2.98
CA VAL A 326 -6.03 -12.95 -3.62
C VAL A 326 -6.42 -14.12 -2.73
N ASN A 327 -7.26 -15.03 -3.27
CA ASN A 327 -7.40 -16.34 -2.65
C ASN A 327 -6.14 -17.14 -3.00
N ILE A 328 -5.20 -17.23 -2.07
CA ILE A 328 -3.88 -17.85 -2.23
C ILE A 328 -3.97 -19.25 -2.81
N PHE A 329 -4.99 -20.03 -2.40
CA PHE A 329 -5.23 -21.38 -2.95
C PHE A 329 -5.62 -21.41 -4.42
N PHE A 330 -6.21 -20.33 -4.94
CA PHE A 330 -6.64 -20.25 -6.33
C PHE A 330 -5.49 -19.86 -7.28
N TRP A 331 -4.55 -19.08 -6.81
CA TRP A 331 -3.37 -18.65 -7.59
C TRP A 331 -2.33 -19.76 -7.73
N MET A 332 -2.12 -20.56 -6.71
CA MET A 332 -1.20 -21.70 -6.78
C MET A 332 -1.65 -22.77 -7.81
N LYS A 333 -2.94 -22.84 -8.16
CA LYS A 333 -3.48 -23.77 -9.19
C LYS A 333 -3.56 -23.21 -10.61
N LYS A 334 -3.39 -21.91 -10.85
CA LYS A 334 -3.57 -21.26 -12.16
C LYS A 334 -2.30 -20.68 -12.77
N LEU A 335 -1.18 -20.75 -12.09
CA LEU A 335 0.13 -20.37 -12.62
C LEU A 335 0.94 -21.57 -13.15
N PHE A 336 0.33 -22.76 -13.14
CA PHE A 336 0.85 -24.00 -13.75
C PHE A 336 -0.05 -24.48 -14.89
#